data_7a3b69573cf83006206f6bda51863d25
#
_entry.id   7a3b69573cf83006206f6bda51863d25
#
_cell.length_a   1.000
_cell.length_b   1.000
_cell.length_c   1.000
_cell.angle_alpha   90.00
_cell.angle_beta   90.00
_cell.angle_gamma   90.00
#
_symmetry.space_group_name_H-M   'P 1'
#
loop_
_entity.id
_entity.type
_entity.pdbx_description
1 polymer ?
#
loop_
_entity_poly.entity_id
_entity_poly.type
_entity_poly.pdbx_seq_one_letter_code
_entity_poly.pdbx_strand_id
1 'polypeptide(L)'
;MLDGGPSIWYLNRLRHERKNAILLTGYQARNTGGRRLLDERRIPIFGKLANIELDVDQYSFSTHAGHQEIVDFAEQCQAEDVVIYHSDPTMARPPLAEALEKNGHQVHVPENGISGILD
;
A
#
# COMPACT_ATOMS: atom_id res chain seq x y z
N MET A 1 -6.99 4.22 7.68
CA MET A 1 -6.76 5.06 6.49
C MET A 1 -7.39 6.45 6.59
N LEU A 2 -7.65 6.91 7.78
CA LEU A 2 -8.24 8.22 8.09
C LEU A 2 -9.61 8.48 7.44
N ASP A 3 -10.47 7.48 7.41
CA ASP A 3 -11.83 7.61 6.87
C ASP A 3 -12.89 7.75 7.97
N GLY A 4 -12.46 7.78 9.24
CA GLY A 4 -13.35 7.94 10.39
C GLY A 4 -12.67 7.67 11.73
N GLY A 5 -13.51 7.58 12.77
CA GLY A 5 -13.07 7.25 14.11
C GLY A 5 -12.35 8.37 14.87
N PRO A 6 -11.73 8.07 16.02
CA PRO A 6 -11.09 9.04 16.89
C PRO A 6 -10.00 9.87 16.21
N SER A 7 -9.28 9.30 15.24
CA SER A 7 -8.20 9.97 14.49
C SER A 7 -8.69 11.25 13.79
N ILE A 8 -9.89 11.24 13.22
CA ILE A 8 -10.48 12.42 12.56
C ILE A 8 -10.79 13.51 13.59
N TRP A 9 -11.24 13.13 14.78
CA TRP A 9 -11.51 14.08 15.85
C TRP A 9 -10.23 14.77 16.33
N TYR A 10 -9.15 14.00 16.57
CA TYR A 10 -7.85 14.57 16.94
C TYR A 10 -7.29 15.45 15.83
N LEU A 11 -7.34 14.98 14.60
CA LEU A 11 -6.85 15.74 13.45
C LEU A 11 -7.60 17.08 13.31
N ASN A 12 -8.91 17.10 13.50
CA ASN A 12 -9.69 18.35 13.47
C ASN A 12 -9.23 19.37 14.53
N ARG A 13 -8.84 18.91 15.71
CA ARG A 13 -8.34 19.79 16.77
C ARG A 13 -6.93 20.32 16.53
N LEU A 14 -6.07 19.49 15.92
CA LEU A 14 -4.64 19.75 15.84
C LEU A 14 -4.21 20.35 14.50
N ARG A 15 -5.04 20.30 13.48
CA ARG A 15 -4.70 20.58 12.06
C ARG A 15 -4.17 21.98 11.77
N HIS A 16 -4.43 22.97 12.62
CA HIS A 16 -4.01 24.34 12.42
C HIS A 16 -2.65 24.68 13.04
N GLU A 17 -2.08 23.78 13.81
CA GLU A 17 -0.84 24.06 14.52
C GLU A 17 0.35 23.39 13.86
N ARG A 18 1.18 24.17 13.19
CA ARG A 18 2.38 23.68 12.46
C ARG A 18 3.42 22.99 13.33
N LYS A 19 3.38 23.17 14.65
CA LYS A 19 4.24 22.44 15.60
C LYS A 19 3.82 20.97 15.80
N ASN A 20 2.62 20.61 15.36
CA ASN A 20 2.12 19.24 15.43
C ASN A 20 2.51 18.47 14.15
N ALA A 21 2.56 17.16 14.26
CA ALA A 21 2.76 16.25 13.14
C ALA A 21 1.77 15.09 13.17
N ILE A 22 1.44 14.56 12.01
CA ILE A 22 0.77 13.28 11.84
C ILE A 22 1.68 12.33 11.08
N LEU A 23 1.92 11.15 11.65
CA LEU A 23 2.75 10.11 11.07
C LEU A 23 1.84 8.96 10.64
N LEU A 24 1.78 8.69 9.35
CA LEU A 24 1.04 7.58 8.78
C LEU A 24 1.96 6.36 8.72
N THR A 25 1.67 5.34 9.52
CA THR A 25 2.56 4.20 9.74
C THR A 25 2.24 2.99 8.88
N GLY A 26 1.53 3.19 7.78
CA GLY A 26 1.18 2.09 6.87
C GLY A 26 0.68 2.59 5.53
N TYR A 27 0.34 1.62 4.68
CA TYR A 27 -0.19 1.89 3.35
C TYR A 27 -1.49 2.69 3.39
N GLN A 28 -1.59 3.69 2.52
CA GLN A 28 -2.80 4.48 2.32
C GLN A 28 -3.39 4.17 0.94
N ALA A 29 -4.50 3.45 0.92
CA ALA A 29 -5.17 3.04 -0.32
C ALA A 29 -5.70 4.24 -1.10
N ARG A 30 -5.83 4.09 -2.41
CA ARG A 30 -6.49 5.10 -3.26
C ARG A 30 -7.90 5.40 -2.75
N ASN A 31 -8.34 6.64 -2.90
CA ASN A 31 -9.65 7.14 -2.46
C ASN A 31 -9.89 7.12 -0.94
N THR A 32 -8.85 6.99 -0.13
CA THR A 32 -8.94 7.12 1.34
C THR A 32 -8.55 8.51 1.82
N GLY A 33 -9.01 8.88 3.02
CA GLY A 33 -8.64 10.13 3.67
C GLY A 33 -7.13 10.27 3.87
N GLY A 34 -6.45 9.19 4.24
CA GLY A 34 -5.00 9.17 4.41
C GLY A 34 -4.25 9.40 3.09
N ARG A 35 -4.70 8.80 1.98
CA ARG A 35 -4.11 9.04 0.65
C ARG A 35 -4.30 10.49 0.22
N ARG A 36 -5.50 11.03 0.38
CA ARG A 36 -5.79 12.43 0.08
C ARG A 36 -4.97 13.38 0.94
N LEU A 37 -4.77 13.06 2.21
CA LEU A 37 -3.94 13.86 3.11
C LEU A 37 -2.49 13.96 2.62
N LEU A 38 -1.92 12.87 2.14
CA LEU A 38 -0.57 12.84 1.56
C LEU A 38 -0.48 13.67 0.26
N ASP A 39 -1.44 13.50 -0.62
CA ASP A 39 -1.40 14.11 -1.97
C ASP A 39 -1.78 15.60 -1.96
N GLU A 40 -2.81 15.97 -1.19
CA GLU A 40 -3.48 17.27 -1.28
C GLU A 40 -3.31 18.13 -0.01
N ARG A 41 -2.79 17.57 1.10
CA ARG A 41 -2.81 18.21 2.44
C ARG A 41 -4.22 18.61 2.88
N ARG A 42 -5.22 17.85 2.45
CA ARG A 42 -6.63 18.07 2.71
C ARG A 42 -7.32 16.75 3.04
N ILE A 43 -8.32 16.81 3.91
CA ILE A 43 -9.09 15.63 4.30
C ILE A 43 -10.55 15.99 4.61
N PRO A 44 -11.53 15.14 4.31
CA PRO A 44 -12.90 15.31 4.77
C PRO A 44 -12.97 15.18 6.29
N ILE A 45 -13.44 16.24 6.97
CA ILE A 45 -13.70 16.26 8.41
C ILE A 45 -15.16 16.62 8.60
N PHE A 46 -15.95 15.71 9.18
CA PHE A 46 -17.39 15.88 9.39
C PHE A 46 -18.13 16.38 8.13
N GLY A 47 -17.82 15.78 6.98
CA GLY A 47 -18.46 16.09 5.69
C GLY A 47 -17.96 17.35 4.99
N LYS A 48 -16.98 18.06 5.54
CA LYS A 48 -16.36 19.25 4.91
C LYS A 48 -14.88 18.99 4.63
N LEU A 49 -14.43 19.39 3.46
CA LEU A 49 -13.01 19.30 3.10
C LEU A 49 -12.21 20.37 3.87
N ALA A 50 -11.29 19.92 4.71
CA ALA A 50 -10.50 20.77 5.59
C ALA A 50 -9.02 20.75 5.19
N ASN A 51 -8.37 21.90 5.26
CA ASN A 51 -6.91 22.02 5.07
C ASN A 51 -6.19 21.55 6.34
N ILE A 52 -5.02 20.95 6.13
CA ILE A 52 -4.14 20.43 7.18
C ILE A 52 -2.82 21.21 7.10
N GLU A 53 -2.49 21.96 8.15
CA GLU A 53 -1.32 22.82 8.23
C GLU A 53 -0.16 22.20 9.01
N LEU A 54 -0.47 21.16 9.81
CA LEU A 54 0.55 20.38 10.53
C LEU A 54 1.41 19.56 9.55
N ASP A 55 2.57 19.10 10.01
CA ASP A 55 3.44 18.23 9.24
C ASP A 55 2.81 16.85 9.04
N VAL A 56 2.97 16.30 7.83
CA VAL A 56 2.46 14.98 7.46
C VAL A 56 3.56 14.17 6.82
N ASP A 57 3.89 13.04 7.43
CA ASP A 57 4.85 12.07 6.92
C ASP A 57 4.26 10.67 6.88
N GLN A 58 4.84 9.83 6.01
CA GLN A 58 4.49 8.43 5.91
C GLN A 58 5.72 7.56 6.14
N TYR A 59 5.55 6.55 6.99
CA TYR A 59 6.55 5.52 7.26
C TYR A 59 5.95 4.15 6.98
N SER A 60 6.75 3.25 6.42
CA SER A 60 6.33 1.88 6.20
C SER A 60 6.85 1.00 7.35
N PHE A 61 5.97 0.64 8.26
CA PHE A 61 6.20 -0.38 9.29
C PHE A 61 5.40 -1.65 8.97
N SER A 62 5.37 -2.00 7.68
CA SER A 62 4.69 -3.20 7.23
C SER A 62 5.41 -4.44 7.74
N THR A 63 4.63 -5.43 8.21
CA THR A 63 5.11 -6.79 8.49
C THR A 63 4.97 -7.70 7.26
N HIS A 64 4.44 -7.18 6.17
CA HIS A 64 4.39 -7.89 4.90
C HIS A 64 5.76 -7.82 4.22
N ALA A 65 6.14 -8.89 3.57
CA ALA A 65 7.37 -8.95 2.79
C ALA A 65 7.39 -7.88 1.70
N GLY A 66 8.53 -7.23 1.54
CA GLY A 66 8.79 -6.30 0.44
C GLY A 66 9.10 -7.04 -0.86
N HIS A 67 9.21 -6.28 -1.96
CA HIS A 67 9.46 -6.83 -3.29
C HIS A 67 10.68 -7.77 -3.32
N GLN A 68 11.82 -7.30 -2.84
CA GLN A 68 13.06 -8.09 -2.85
C GLN A 68 12.98 -9.31 -1.94
N GLU A 69 12.35 -9.18 -0.77
CA GLU A 69 12.18 -10.31 0.16
C GLU A 69 11.32 -11.43 -0.45
N ILE A 70 10.32 -11.09 -1.28
CA ILE A 70 9.52 -12.09 -1.99
C ILE A 70 10.36 -12.81 -3.06
N VAL A 71 11.16 -12.08 -3.81
CA VAL A 71 12.07 -12.65 -4.82
C VAL A 71 13.08 -13.57 -4.15
N ASP A 72 13.76 -13.10 -3.11
CA ASP A 72 14.75 -13.89 -2.36
C ASP A 72 14.12 -15.16 -1.75
N PHE A 73 12.88 -15.07 -1.29
CA PHE A 73 12.16 -16.22 -0.75
C PHE A 73 11.84 -17.25 -1.83
N ALA A 74 11.42 -16.84 -3.03
CA ALA A 74 11.18 -17.74 -4.14
C ALA A 74 12.47 -18.48 -4.56
N GLU A 75 13.58 -17.77 -4.60
CA GLU A 75 14.91 -18.37 -4.86
C GLU A 75 15.31 -19.38 -3.79
N GLN A 76 15.15 -19.02 -2.51
CA GLN A 76 15.45 -19.93 -1.40
C GLN A 76 14.61 -21.20 -1.43
N CYS A 77 13.35 -21.10 -1.85
CA CYS A 77 12.48 -22.24 -2.03
C CYS A 77 12.81 -23.06 -3.26
N GLN A 78 13.67 -22.57 -4.16
CA GLN A 78 13.93 -23.18 -5.47
C GLN A 78 12.64 -23.47 -6.25
N ALA A 79 11.68 -22.53 -6.16
CA ALA A 79 10.38 -22.69 -6.78
C ALA A 79 10.50 -22.66 -8.30
N GLU A 80 9.98 -23.67 -8.99
CA GLU A 80 9.87 -23.68 -10.45
C GLU A 80 8.74 -22.78 -10.89
N ASP A 81 7.54 -22.97 -10.28
CA ASP A 81 6.36 -22.19 -10.51
C ASP A 81 6.06 -21.21 -9.36
N VAL A 82 5.74 -19.96 -9.69
CA VAL A 82 5.34 -18.94 -8.74
C VAL A 82 4.00 -18.33 -9.13
N VAL A 83 3.03 -18.40 -8.25
CA VAL A 83 1.69 -17.82 -8.45
C VAL A 83 1.56 -16.51 -7.69
N ILE A 84 1.35 -15.39 -8.40
CA ILE A 84 1.17 -14.07 -7.79
C ILE A 84 -0.32 -13.72 -7.72
N TYR A 85 -0.85 -13.54 -6.51
CA TYR A 85 -2.24 -13.13 -6.28
C TYR A 85 -2.35 -12.15 -5.12
N HIS A 86 -3.52 -11.57 -4.92
CA HIS A 86 -3.83 -10.67 -3.79
C HIS A 86 -2.90 -9.46 -3.66
N SER A 87 -2.62 -8.80 -4.79
CA SER A 87 -1.80 -7.59 -4.83
C SER A 87 -2.36 -6.59 -5.85
N ASP A 88 -1.86 -5.36 -5.86
CA ASP A 88 -2.25 -4.37 -6.87
C ASP A 88 -1.87 -4.85 -8.28
N PRO A 89 -2.85 -5.00 -9.19
CA PRO A 89 -2.61 -5.59 -10.50
C PRO A 89 -1.79 -4.72 -11.44
N THR A 90 -1.70 -3.43 -11.19
CA THR A 90 -1.06 -2.47 -12.08
C THR A 90 0.30 -1.99 -11.59
N MET A 91 0.48 -1.88 -10.28
CA MET A 91 1.68 -1.28 -9.68
C MET A 91 2.60 -2.33 -9.05
N ALA A 92 2.05 -3.38 -8.45
CA ALA A 92 2.85 -4.36 -7.71
C ALA A 92 3.14 -5.64 -8.50
N ARG A 93 2.15 -6.18 -9.22
CA ARG A 93 2.31 -7.46 -9.94
C ARG A 93 3.31 -7.41 -11.09
N PRO A 94 3.27 -6.43 -12.02
CA PRO A 94 4.15 -6.45 -13.17
C PRO A 94 5.64 -6.43 -12.81
N PRO A 95 6.13 -5.52 -11.95
CA PRO A 95 7.55 -5.51 -11.61
C PRO A 95 7.98 -6.75 -10.81
N LEU A 96 7.08 -7.35 -10.02
CA LEU A 96 7.39 -8.58 -9.28
C LEU A 96 7.47 -9.79 -10.24
N ALA A 97 6.54 -9.90 -11.18
CA ALA A 97 6.57 -10.94 -12.19
C ALA A 97 7.85 -10.89 -13.03
N GLU A 98 8.20 -9.71 -13.52
CA GLU A 98 9.43 -9.50 -14.31
C GLU A 98 10.70 -9.90 -13.52
N ALA A 99 10.77 -9.56 -12.23
CA ALA A 99 11.92 -9.91 -11.39
C ALA A 99 12.02 -11.43 -11.18
N LEU A 100 10.91 -12.11 -10.93
CA LEU A 100 10.87 -13.57 -10.76
C LEU A 100 11.19 -14.32 -12.06
N GLU A 101 10.62 -13.89 -13.19
CA GLU A 101 10.93 -14.46 -14.52
C GLU A 101 12.41 -14.30 -14.88
N LYS A 102 13.00 -13.15 -14.57
CA LYS A 102 14.42 -12.88 -14.78
C LYS A 102 15.33 -13.81 -13.99
N ASN A 103 14.88 -14.26 -12.83
CA ASN A 103 15.57 -15.23 -11.98
C ASN A 103 15.25 -16.69 -12.36
N GLY A 104 14.49 -16.92 -13.43
CA GLY A 104 14.24 -18.23 -14.02
C GLY A 104 12.99 -18.94 -13.51
N HIS A 105 12.14 -18.27 -12.73
CA HIS A 105 10.87 -18.84 -12.29
C HIS A 105 9.81 -18.75 -13.39
N GLN A 106 8.93 -19.73 -13.49
CA GLN A 106 7.71 -19.67 -14.30
C GLN A 106 6.63 -18.93 -13.48
N VAL A 107 6.20 -17.75 -13.96
CA VAL A 107 5.30 -16.88 -13.19
C VAL A 107 3.88 -16.94 -13.73
N HIS A 108 2.94 -17.19 -12.84
CA HIS A 108 1.50 -17.24 -13.11
C HIS A 108 0.79 -16.09 -12.40
N VAL A 109 0.05 -15.27 -13.16
CA VAL A 109 -0.76 -14.17 -12.63
C VAL A 109 -2.22 -14.44 -12.94
N PRO A 110 -2.93 -15.20 -12.08
CA PRO A 110 -4.30 -15.60 -12.35
C PRO A 110 -5.26 -14.41 -12.31
N GLU A 111 -6.25 -14.43 -13.18
CA GLU A 111 -7.39 -13.54 -13.13
C GLU A 111 -8.54 -14.18 -12.36
N ASN A 112 -9.38 -13.34 -11.72
CA ASN A 112 -10.53 -13.84 -10.96
C ASN A 112 -11.51 -14.60 -11.87
N GLY A 113 -11.85 -15.82 -11.46
CA GLY A 113 -12.81 -16.67 -12.18
C GLY A 113 -12.21 -17.49 -13.32
N ILE A 114 -10.91 -17.38 -13.58
CA ILE A 114 -10.21 -18.24 -14.55
C ILE A 114 -9.53 -19.37 -13.79
N SER A 115 -9.72 -20.61 -14.25
CA SER A 115 -8.99 -21.78 -13.75
C SER A 115 -7.80 -22.06 -14.64
N GLY A 116 -6.68 -22.45 -14.03
CA GLY A 116 -5.47 -22.91 -14.71
C GLY A 116 -4.97 -24.21 -14.09
N ILE A 117 -4.13 -24.93 -14.82
CA ILE A 117 -3.41 -26.10 -14.33
C ILE A 117 -1.93 -25.72 -14.28
N LEU A 118 -1.27 -26.02 -13.18
CA LEU A 118 0.19 -26.00 -13.06
C LEU A 118 0.67 -27.38 -13.49
N ASP A 119 1.52 -27.45 -14.49
CA ASP A 119 2.09 -28.71 -15.01
C ASP A 119 3.26 -29.18 -14.15
#